data_b2d49cb68efaa9bc36c0a371753b8ca8
#
_entry.id   b2d49cb68efaa9bc36c0a371753b8ca8
#
_cell.length_a   1.000
_cell.length_b   1.000
_cell.length_c   1.000
_cell.angle_alpha   90.00
_cell.angle_beta   90.00
_cell.angle_gamma   90.00
#
_symmetry.space_group_name_H-M   'P 1'
#
loop_
_entity.id
_entity.type
_entity.pdbx_description
1 polymer ?
#
loop_
_entity_poly.entity_id
_entity_poly.type
_entity_poly.pdbx_seq_one_letter_code
_entity_poly.pdbx_strand_id
1 'polypeptide(L)'
;MQISGGRTAGRQPITVMTPGGLADEVARLAAAAGCDPQRVTDLATAREQWNCATLILLDIDAARASASAGLPRRDGVVIVSADGDPEVWRSAVAVGAQHVAVLPDAEAWLVGALADAVESPPDPGRVLAVLGGRGGAGASVFATAVAVAVAESGRHAMLVDCDALGGGLDLALGAEKMDGLRWSGLALGGGRVPAVALHAALPTPRVGGRGGLTVLSYGRPEHGRSDCDRSDRDRDGSVPDGVAVRTVCGAGRRAGETVVCDVPRYPCEPGTAALESADLAVLIVPAEVRACAAATAVVARVRHYGVSLQLVVRGPAPGGITPTDISRALDLPLLAAMRPQPGLAGALDRGAMPGRSRGPLATAARRVLVILDDSNRSLGAAA
;
A
#
# COMPACT_ATOMS: atom_id res chain seq x y z
N MET A 1 22.51 -31.61 -14.08
CA MET A 1 23.07 -30.23 -14.28
C MET A 1 22.30 -29.34 -13.34
N GLN A 2 22.82 -29.18 -12.12
CA GLN A 2 22.20 -28.39 -11.05
C GLN A 2 22.39 -26.91 -11.37
N ILE A 3 21.29 -26.20 -11.54
CA ILE A 3 21.30 -24.73 -11.63
C ILE A 3 21.41 -24.21 -10.17
N SER A 4 22.61 -23.87 -9.77
CA SER A 4 22.89 -23.14 -8.54
C SER A 4 22.32 -21.73 -8.69
N GLY A 5 21.13 -21.51 -8.13
CA GLY A 5 20.58 -20.16 -7.96
C GLY A 5 21.46 -19.38 -7.02
N GLY A 6 22.18 -18.38 -7.55
CA GLY A 6 22.94 -17.41 -6.75
C GLY A 6 21.98 -16.66 -5.82
N ARG A 7 21.92 -17.08 -4.56
CA ARG A 7 21.31 -16.31 -3.48
C ARG A 7 22.11 -15.00 -3.35
N THR A 8 21.48 -13.89 -3.57
CA THR A 8 22.02 -12.56 -3.24
C THR A 8 22.34 -12.54 -1.74
N ALA A 9 23.60 -12.63 -1.39
CA ALA A 9 24.07 -12.49 -0.02
C ALA A 9 23.71 -11.08 0.47
N GLY A 10 22.89 -10.98 1.54
CA GLY A 10 22.76 -9.73 2.28
C GLY A 10 21.36 -9.27 2.69
N ARG A 11 20.28 -9.92 2.26
CA ARG A 11 18.92 -9.49 2.62
C ARG A 11 18.02 -10.63 3.11
N GLN A 12 18.47 -11.33 4.12
CA GLN A 12 17.66 -12.34 4.79
C GLN A 12 17.51 -12.01 6.27
N PRO A 13 16.48 -12.49 6.95
CA PRO A 13 16.36 -12.38 8.39
C PRO A 13 17.55 -13.02 9.09
N ILE A 14 17.98 -12.47 10.20
CA ILE A 14 19.01 -13.07 11.07
C ILE A 14 18.45 -13.30 12.47
N THR A 15 18.94 -14.37 13.11
CA THR A 15 18.73 -14.62 14.54
C THR A 15 20.06 -14.57 15.26
N VAL A 16 20.13 -13.74 16.30
CA VAL A 16 21.27 -13.65 17.21
C VAL A 16 20.75 -14.04 18.58
N MET A 17 20.88 -15.34 18.89
CA MET A 17 20.29 -15.92 20.10
C MET A 17 21.21 -17.01 20.66
N THR A 18 21.20 -17.12 21.96
CA THR A 18 21.85 -18.24 22.66
C THR A 18 21.15 -19.56 22.27
N PRO A 19 21.90 -20.61 21.93
CA PRO A 19 21.30 -21.92 21.66
C PRO A 19 20.47 -22.42 22.83
N GLY A 20 19.23 -22.86 22.59
CA GLY A 20 18.31 -23.31 23.62
C GLY A 20 16.86 -23.31 23.18
N GLY A 21 15.95 -23.59 24.09
CA GLY A 21 14.52 -23.75 23.79
C GLY A 21 13.88 -22.55 23.09
N LEU A 22 14.27 -21.31 23.43
CA LEU A 22 13.76 -20.11 22.75
C LEU A 22 14.21 -20.05 21.29
N ALA A 23 15.47 -20.38 21.01
CA ALA A 23 15.99 -20.41 19.64
C ALA A 23 15.34 -21.51 18.79
N ASP A 24 15.04 -22.66 19.41
CA ASP A 24 14.34 -23.76 18.74
C ASP A 24 12.88 -23.41 18.45
N GLU A 25 12.22 -22.70 19.37
CA GLU A 25 10.86 -22.21 19.19
C GLU A 25 10.78 -21.16 18.06
N VAL A 26 11.71 -20.21 18.03
CA VAL A 26 11.83 -19.24 16.93
C VAL A 26 12.07 -19.95 15.59
N ALA A 27 12.90 -20.99 15.56
CA ALA A 27 13.14 -21.78 14.35
C ALA A 27 11.87 -22.51 13.89
N ARG A 28 11.08 -23.05 14.81
CA ARG A 28 9.77 -23.67 14.52
C ARG A 28 8.81 -22.66 13.89
N LEU A 29 8.70 -21.46 14.48
CA LEU A 29 7.84 -20.38 13.96
C LEU A 29 8.34 -19.85 12.61
N ALA A 30 9.65 -19.77 12.41
CA ALA A 30 10.24 -19.40 11.14
C ALA A 30 9.91 -20.40 10.03
N ALA A 31 10.01 -21.71 10.33
CA ALA A 31 9.60 -22.75 9.39
C ALA A 31 8.11 -22.68 9.04
N ALA A 32 7.23 -22.37 10.01
CA ALA A 32 5.80 -22.14 9.76
C ALA A 32 5.55 -20.92 8.88
N ALA A 33 6.43 -19.91 8.92
CA ALA A 33 6.40 -18.74 8.07
C ALA A 33 7.03 -18.94 6.68
N GLY A 34 7.56 -20.14 6.38
CA GLY A 34 8.36 -20.39 5.18
C GLY A 34 9.67 -19.61 5.15
N CYS A 35 10.19 -19.23 6.31
CA CYS A 35 11.39 -18.44 6.52
C CYS A 35 12.53 -19.31 7.06
N ASP A 36 13.75 -19.10 6.58
CA ASP A 36 14.97 -19.73 7.09
C ASP A 36 15.95 -18.63 7.51
N PRO A 37 15.81 -18.06 8.73
CA PRO A 37 16.67 -16.98 9.17
C PRO A 37 18.10 -17.51 9.37
N GLN A 38 19.09 -16.72 8.96
CA GLN A 38 20.48 -17.06 9.20
C GLN A 38 20.78 -16.97 10.70
N ARG A 39 21.24 -18.05 11.29
CA ARG A 39 21.76 -18.05 12.67
C ARG A 39 23.12 -17.38 12.71
N VAL A 40 23.25 -16.39 13.57
CA VAL A 40 24.47 -15.67 13.84
C VAL A 40 24.81 -15.84 15.31
N THR A 41 25.99 -16.38 15.58
CA THR A 41 26.42 -16.76 16.94
C THR A 41 27.36 -15.75 17.58
N ASP A 42 27.86 -14.78 16.81
CA ASP A 42 28.79 -13.78 17.27
C ASP A 42 28.41 -12.38 16.82
N LEU A 43 28.81 -11.39 17.61
CA LEU A 43 28.46 -9.98 17.41
C LEU A 43 29.19 -9.34 16.21
N ALA A 44 30.35 -9.88 15.80
CA ALA A 44 31.10 -9.36 14.66
C ALA A 44 30.34 -9.65 13.36
N THR A 45 29.92 -10.89 13.17
CA THR A 45 29.06 -11.31 12.05
C THR A 45 27.71 -10.58 12.07
N ALA A 46 27.10 -10.40 13.27
CA ALA A 46 25.86 -9.65 13.41
C ALA A 46 26.05 -8.19 12.95
N ARG A 47 27.16 -7.54 13.28
CA ARG A 47 27.50 -6.17 12.87
C ARG A 47 27.62 -6.03 11.35
N GLU A 48 28.24 -7.01 10.67
CA GLU A 48 28.38 -6.99 9.21
C GLU A 48 27.02 -7.06 8.50
N GLN A 49 26.10 -7.82 9.08
CA GLN A 49 24.77 -8.03 8.50
C GLN A 49 23.72 -7.05 9.03
N TRP A 50 24.04 -6.28 10.08
CA TRP A 50 23.09 -5.46 10.81
C TRP A 50 22.26 -4.52 9.91
N ASN A 51 22.93 -3.84 8.99
CA ASN A 51 22.26 -2.89 8.09
C ASN A 51 21.59 -3.56 6.87
N CYS A 52 21.94 -4.80 6.56
CA CYS A 52 21.45 -5.51 5.38
C CYS A 52 20.30 -6.47 5.68
N ALA A 53 20.21 -6.98 6.92
CA ALA A 53 19.18 -7.92 7.31
C ALA A 53 17.77 -7.32 7.20
N THR A 54 16.80 -8.08 6.70
CA THR A 54 15.41 -7.62 6.62
C THR A 54 14.73 -7.61 7.99
N LEU A 55 15.11 -8.54 8.88
CA LEU A 55 14.64 -8.67 10.24
C LEU A 55 15.76 -9.20 11.12
N ILE A 56 15.89 -8.66 12.34
CA ILE A 56 16.87 -9.10 13.32
C ILE A 56 16.13 -9.55 14.57
N LEU A 57 16.24 -10.83 14.90
CA LEU A 57 15.66 -11.40 16.11
C LEU A 57 16.76 -11.57 17.15
N LEU A 58 16.59 -10.99 18.31
CA LEU A 58 17.53 -11.02 19.43
C LEU A 58 16.88 -11.68 20.65
N ASP A 59 17.65 -12.48 21.39
CA ASP A 59 17.32 -12.71 22.80
C ASP A 59 17.78 -11.53 23.67
N ILE A 60 17.51 -11.59 24.96
CA ILE A 60 17.84 -10.49 25.89
C ILE A 60 19.37 -10.27 25.99
N ASP A 61 20.16 -11.35 25.93
CA ASP A 61 21.61 -11.25 26.05
C ASP A 61 22.23 -10.65 24.81
N ALA A 62 21.78 -11.09 23.62
CA ALA A 62 22.18 -10.51 22.36
C ALA A 62 21.75 -9.04 22.24
N ALA A 63 20.58 -8.67 22.76
CA ALA A 63 20.12 -7.29 22.78
C ALA A 63 21.03 -6.40 23.64
N ARG A 64 21.40 -6.85 24.84
CA ARG A 64 22.33 -6.16 25.72
C ARG A 64 23.72 -6.02 25.08
N ALA A 65 24.22 -7.10 24.50
CA ALA A 65 25.51 -7.10 23.83
C ALA A 65 25.51 -6.14 22.61
N SER A 66 24.44 -6.14 21.83
CA SER A 66 24.27 -5.23 20.68
C SER A 66 24.22 -3.76 21.10
N ALA A 67 23.49 -3.44 22.16
CA ALA A 67 23.41 -2.10 22.72
C ALA A 67 24.78 -1.63 23.25
N SER A 68 25.49 -2.49 24.00
CA SER A 68 26.81 -2.20 24.54
C SER A 68 27.87 -2.01 23.45
N ALA A 69 27.73 -2.71 22.32
CA ALA A 69 28.60 -2.57 21.15
C ALA A 69 28.28 -1.33 20.31
N GLY A 70 27.26 -0.56 20.66
CA GLY A 70 26.85 0.65 19.94
C GLY A 70 26.37 0.39 18.52
N LEU A 71 25.65 -0.72 18.28
CA LEU A 71 25.06 -0.97 16.96
C LEU A 71 24.01 0.10 16.65
N PRO A 72 23.93 0.56 15.38
CA PRO A 72 23.02 1.64 15.03
C PRO A 72 21.57 1.24 15.20
N ARG A 73 20.74 2.18 15.66
CA ARG A 73 19.28 1.98 15.70
C ARG A 73 18.75 1.86 14.29
N ARG A 74 17.84 0.92 14.10
CA ARG A 74 17.18 0.69 12.81
C ARG A 74 15.83 0.00 12.98
N ASP A 75 15.01 0.08 11.95
CA ASP A 75 13.77 -0.71 11.88
C ASP A 75 14.06 -2.21 11.69
N GLY A 76 13.12 -3.05 12.10
CA GLY A 76 13.21 -4.50 11.96
C GLY A 76 14.06 -5.18 13.04
N VAL A 77 14.38 -4.53 14.14
CA VAL A 77 14.98 -5.17 15.33
C VAL A 77 13.87 -5.59 16.28
N VAL A 78 13.84 -6.87 16.65
CA VAL A 78 12.84 -7.47 17.53
C VAL A 78 13.53 -8.25 18.63
N ILE A 79 13.13 -8.03 19.87
CA ILE A 79 13.53 -8.92 20.97
C ILE A 79 12.47 -10.01 21.13
N VAL A 80 12.92 -11.25 21.21
CA VAL A 80 12.07 -12.41 21.50
C VAL A 80 12.40 -12.88 22.91
N SER A 81 11.38 -13.11 23.74
CA SER A 81 11.50 -13.58 25.10
C SER A 81 10.45 -14.65 25.40
N ALA A 82 10.77 -15.55 26.32
CA ALA A 82 9.83 -16.53 26.85
C ALA A 82 8.99 -15.97 28.01
N ASP A 83 9.37 -14.84 28.56
CA ASP A 83 8.67 -14.16 29.66
C ASP A 83 8.66 -12.63 29.45
N GLY A 84 7.75 -11.96 30.11
CA GLY A 84 7.58 -10.50 30.06
C GLY A 84 8.39 -9.75 31.13
N ASP A 85 9.58 -10.21 31.51
CA ASP A 85 10.42 -9.55 32.51
C ASP A 85 10.64 -8.07 32.16
N PRO A 86 10.53 -7.12 33.12
CA PRO A 86 10.83 -5.71 32.92
C PRO A 86 12.19 -5.42 32.29
N GLU A 87 13.16 -6.31 32.46
CA GLU A 87 14.50 -6.20 31.89
C GLU A 87 14.51 -6.32 30.35
N VAL A 88 13.58 -7.09 29.78
CA VAL A 88 13.39 -7.23 28.34
C VAL A 88 13.05 -5.86 27.72
N TRP A 89 12.16 -5.12 28.37
CA TRP A 89 11.74 -3.78 27.90
C TRP A 89 12.86 -2.74 28.00
N ARG A 90 13.68 -2.81 29.08
CA ARG A 90 14.87 -1.93 29.18
C ARG A 90 15.86 -2.23 28.07
N SER A 91 16.12 -3.51 27.78
CA SER A 91 17.00 -3.93 26.70
C SER A 91 16.47 -3.52 25.31
N ALA A 92 15.14 -3.57 25.13
CA ALA A 92 14.48 -3.13 23.90
C ALA A 92 14.72 -1.64 23.64
N VAL A 93 14.53 -0.80 24.66
CA VAL A 93 14.81 0.64 24.54
C VAL A 93 16.30 0.91 24.29
N ALA A 94 17.19 0.18 24.96
CA ALA A 94 18.64 0.37 24.81
C ALA A 94 19.13 0.02 23.41
N VAL A 95 18.70 -1.11 22.82
CA VAL A 95 19.11 -1.51 21.46
C VAL A 95 18.29 -0.78 20.36
N GLY A 96 17.19 -0.13 20.74
CA GLY A 96 16.28 0.50 19.79
C GLY A 96 15.40 -0.52 19.05
N ALA A 97 14.96 -1.56 19.75
CA ALA A 97 14.06 -2.55 19.17
C ALA A 97 12.70 -1.94 18.85
N GLN A 98 12.18 -2.29 17.69
CA GLN A 98 10.87 -1.86 17.22
C GLN A 98 9.73 -2.60 17.93
N HIS A 99 9.99 -3.85 18.33
CA HIS A 99 8.99 -4.70 18.97
C HIS A 99 9.63 -5.66 19.98
N VAL A 100 8.82 -6.09 20.94
CA VAL A 100 9.13 -7.18 21.89
C VAL A 100 8.09 -8.27 21.72
N ALA A 101 8.52 -9.44 21.29
CA ALA A 101 7.67 -10.61 21.12
C ALA A 101 7.83 -11.55 22.32
N VAL A 102 6.85 -11.55 23.23
CA VAL A 102 6.78 -12.48 24.35
C VAL A 102 6.04 -13.74 23.90
N LEU A 103 6.71 -14.89 23.89
CA LEU A 103 6.10 -16.15 23.53
C LEU A 103 5.44 -16.81 24.74
N PRO A 104 4.31 -17.53 24.58
CA PRO A 104 3.66 -17.84 23.28
C PRO A 104 2.72 -16.77 22.75
N ASP A 105 2.36 -15.75 23.52
CA ASP A 105 1.30 -14.78 23.17
C ASP A 105 1.55 -14.06 21.83
N ALA A 106 2.81 -13.81 21.48
CA ALA A 106 3.22 -13.14 20.26
C ALA A 106 3.52 -14.09 19.08
N GLU A 107 3.21 -15.40 19.14
CA GLU A 107 3.51 -16.34 18.06
C GLU A 107 2.95 -15.92 16.71
N ALA A 108 1.66 -15.57 16.66
CA ALA A 108 0.99 -15.19 15.42
C ALA A 108 1.62 -13.91 14.81
N TRP A 109 2.00 -12.96 15.66
CA TRP A 109 2.69 -11.75 15.22
C TRP A 109 4.09 -12.07 14.68
N LEU A 110 4.87 -12.91 15.37
CA LEU A 110 6.22 -13.27 14.97
C LEU A 110 6.26 -14.04 13.65
N VAL A 111 5.34 -15.00 13.46
CA VAL A 111 5.15 -15.69 12.17
C VAL A 111 4.86 -14.71 11.05
N GLY A 112 3.98 -13.71 11.30
CA GLY A 112 3.71 -12.63 10.37
C GLY A 112 4.97 -11.83 10.01
N ALA A 113 5.74 -11.38 11.02
CA ALA A 113 6.95 -10.58 10.83
C ALA A 113 8.04 -11.34 10.06
N LEU A 114 8.23 -12.63 10.36
CA LEU A 114 9.19 -13.52 9.66
C LEU A 114 8.80 -13.70 8.20
N ALA A 115 7.52 -13.96 7.94
CA ALA A 115 7.02 -14.10 6.59
C ALA A 115 7.13 -12.77 5.80
N ASP A 116 6.89 -11.59 6.45
CA ASP A 116 7.14 -10.27 5.86
C ASP A 116 8.59 -10.07 5.47
N ALA A 117 9.50 -10.51 6.32
CA ALA A 117 10.93 -10.36 6.10
C ALA A 117 11.45 -11.16 4.90
N VAL A 118 10.81 -12.28 4.55
CA VAL A 118 11.13 -13.10 3.36
C VAL A 118 10.54 -12.50 2.08
N GLU A 119 9.31 -11.97 2.17
CA GLU A 119 8.61 -11.41 1.01
C GLU A 119 9.03 -9.96 0.70
N SER A 120 9.74 -9.29 1.62
CA SER A 120 10.11 -7.88 1.44
C SER A 120 11.07 -7.70 0.26
N PRO A 121 10.63 -7.03 -0.83
CA PRO A 121 11.51 -6.65 -1.92
C PRO A 121 12.51 -5.59 -1.45
N PRO A 122 13.60 -5.36 -2.22
CA PRO A 122 14.58 -4.31 -1.92
C PRO A 122 13.97 -2.92 -1.75
N ASP A 123 12.84 -2.68 -2.42
CA ASP A 123 12.08 -1.45 -2.39
C ASP A 123 10.66 -1.77 -1.93
N PRO A 124 10.23 -1.31 -0.75
CA PRO A 124 8.87 -1.52 -0.30
C PRO A 124 7.91 -0.80 -1.26
N GLY A 125 6.75 -1.42 -1.48
CA GLY A 125 5.70 -0.83 -2.30
C GLY A 125 5.17 0.48 -1.73
N ARG A 126 4.39 1.19 -2.53
CA ARG A 126 3.82 2.50 -2.20
C ARG A 126 2.30 2.47 -2.23
N VAL A 127 1.70 3.27 -1.39
CA VAL A 127 0.26 3.48 -1.37
C VAL A 127 -0.04 4.92 -1.76
N LEU A 128 -0.82 5.10 -2.80
CA LEU A 128 -1.31 6.38 -3.30
C LEU A 128 -2.82 6.45 -3.08
N ALA A 129 -3.29 7.49 -2.41
CA ALA A 129 -4.71 7.83 -2.34
C ALA A 129 -5.05 8.88 -3.39
N VAL A 130 -6.12 8.67 -4.15
CA VAL A 130 -6.62 9.62 -5.15
C VAL A 130 -8.04 10.01 -4.80
N LEU A 131 -8.33 11.29 -4.73
CA LEU A 131 -9.66 11.79 -4.38
C LEU A 131 -10.05 13.04 -5.16
N GLY A 132 -11.34 13.32 -5.26
CA GLY A 132 -11.86 14.47 -5.99
C GLY A 132 -12.20 15.66 -5.09
N GLY A 133 -11.84 16.88 -5.49
CA GLY A 133 -12.26 18.10 -4.81
C GLY A 133 -13.77 18.39 -4.93
N ARG A 134 -14.43 17.82 -5.96
CA ARG A 134 -15.89 17.81 -6.13
C ARG A 134 -16.36 16.54 -6.82
N GLY A 135 -17.66 16.29 -6.85
CA GLY A 135 -18.24 15.22 -7.67
C GLY A 135 -17.93 15.43 -9.16
N GLY A 136 -17.61 14.37 -9.88
CA GLY A 136 -17.24 14.42 -11.30
C GLY A 136 -15.88 15.09 -11.59
N ALA A 137 -15.02 15.25 -10.59
CA ALA A 137 -13.65 15.75 -10.78
C ALA A 137 -12.79 14.84 -11.67
N GLY A 138 -13.13 13.55 -11.76
CA GLY A 138 -12.39 12.54 -12.52
C GLY A 138 -11.35 11.79 -11.70
N ALA A 139 -11.51 11.71 -10.38
CA ALA A 139 -10.59 11.03 -9.48
C ALA A 139 -10.43 9.55 -9.83
N SER A 140 -11.54 8.80 -9.95
CA SER A 140 -11.53 7.38 -10.30
C SER A 140 -10.84 7.08 -11.64
N VAL A 141 -11.10 7.92 -12.64
CA VAL A 141 -10.44 7.85 -13.94
C VAL A 141 -8.94 8.14 -13.83
N PHE A 142 -8.57 9.09 -12.98
CA PHE A 142 -7.17 9.42 -12.73
C PHE A 142 -6.47 8.31 -11.94
N ALA A 143 -7.09 7.76 -10.90
CA ALA A 143 -6.58 6.61 -10.15
C ALA A 143 -6.30 5.41 -11.08
N THR A 144 -7.27 5.09 -11.94
CA THR A 144 -7.12 4.06 -12.96
C THR A 144 -5.96 4.37 -13.92
N ALA A 145 -5.83 5.62 -14.39
CA ALA A 145 -4.74 6.01 -15.27
C ALA A 145 -3.36 5.92 -14.61
N VAL A 146 -3.26 6.20 -13.30
CA VAL A 146 -2.02 6.00 -12.54
C VAL A 146 -1.68 4.52 -12.44
N ALA A 147 -2.63 3.65 -12.08
CA ALA A 147 -2.42 2.21 -12.00
C ALA A 147 -1.98 1.62 -13.37
N VAL A 148 -2.59 2.06 -14.46
CA VAL A 148 -2.18 1.69 -15.82
C VAL A 148 -0.76 2.16 -16.12
N ALA A 149 -0.39 3.39 -15.73
CA ALA A 149 0.96 3.92 -15.95
C ALA A 149 2.03 3.14 -15.15
N VAL A 150 1.71 2.67 -13.93
CA VAL A 150 2.58 1.75 -13.15
C VAL A 150 2.80 0.46 -13.94
N ALA A 151 1.74 -0.19 -14.40
CA ALA A 151 1.83 -1.44 -15.15
C ALA A 151 2.59 -1.27 -16.48
N GLU A 152 2.38 -0.17 -17.22
CA GLU A 152 3.14 0.16 -18.43
C GLU A 152 4.63 0.36 -18.16
N SER A 153 5.00 0.81 -16.96
CA SER A 153 6.41 0.97 -16.54
C SER A 153 7.11 -0.36 -16.23
N GLY A 154 6.40 -1.49 -16.27
CA GLY A 154 6.92 -2.83 -15.96
C GLY A 154 6.80 -3.21 -14.49
N ARG A 155 6.18 -2.38 -13.65
CA ARG A 155 5.91 -2.65 -12.23
C ARG A 155 4.54 -3.28 -12.04
N HIS A 156 4.26 -3.78 -10.83
CA HIS A 156 2.93 -4.25 -10.45
C HIS A 156 2.12 -3.14 -9.79
N ALA A 157 0.86 -3.01 -10.19
CA ALA A 157 -0.12 -2.10 -9.61
C ALA A 157 -1.29 -2.88 -9.03
N MET A 158 -1.76 -2.46 -7.85
CA MET A 158 -3.02 -2.89 -7.29
C MET A 158 -3.94 -1.69 -7.20
N LEU A 159 -5.05 -1.70 -7.94
CA LEU A 159 -6.05 -0.64 -7.94
C LEU A 159 -7.20 -1.03 -7.01
N VAL A 160 -7.44 -0.21 -5.98
CA VAL A 160 -8.38 -0.49 -4.89
C VAL A 160 -9.50 0.54 -4.89
N ASP A 161 -10.71 0.09 -5.04
CA ASP A 161 -11.94 0.89 -4.96
C ASP A 161 -12.36 1.06 -3.51
N CYS A 162 -12.38 2.29 -3.01
CA CYS A 162 -12.84 2.62 -1.66
C CYS A 162 -14.17 3.43 -1.70
N ASP A 163 -14.80 3.59 -2.88
CA ASP A 163 -16.07 4.31 -3.05
C ASP A 163 -17.22 3.35 -3.37
N ALA A 164 -17.92 2.91 -2.34
CA ALA A 164 -19.08 2.00 -2.47
C ALA A 164 -20.23 2.57 -3.33
N LEU A 165 -20.27 3.89 -3.51
CA LEU A 165 -21.28 4.58 -4.32
C LEU A 165 -20.74 4.95 -5.71
N GLY A 166 -19.51 4.56 -6.02
CA GLY A 166 -18.88 4.75 -7.32
C GLY A 166 -19.43 3.85 -8.42
N GLY A 167 -19.02 4.11 -9.64
CA GLY A 167 -19.42 3.29 -10.82
C GLY A 167 -18.71 1.93 -10.92
N GLY A 168 -17.71 1.67 -10.03
CA GLY A 168 -16.84 0.50 -10.08
C GLY A 168 -15.61 0.72 -10.98
N LEU A 169 -14.44 0.43 -10.44
CA LEU A 169 -13.17 0.59 -11.16
C LEU A 169 -12.95 -0.47 -12.24
N ASP A 170 -13.54 -1.65 -12.07
CA ASP A 170 -13.55 -2.69 -13.10
C ASP A 170 -14.21 -2.23 -14.39
N LEU A 171 -15.31 -1.44 -14.31
CA LEU A 171 -15.94 -0.83 -15.49
C LEU A 171 -15.02 0.19 -16.17
N ALA A 172 -14.32 1.02 -15.39
CA ALA A 172 -13.36 1.97 -15.93
C ALA A 172 -12.19 1.29 -16.67
N LEU A 173 -11.92 0.03 -16.37
CA LEU A 173 -10.90 -0.80 -17.01
C LEU A 173 -11.43 -1.68 -18.13
N GLY A 174 -12.75 -1.75 -18.35
CA GLY A 174 -13.38 -2.74 -19.23
C GLY A 174 -13.21 -4.17 -18.72
N ALA A 175 -13.09 -4.35 -17.42
CA ALA A 175 -12.84 -5.63 -16.74
C ALA A 175 -14.07 -6.17 -16.00
N GLU A 176 -15.26 -5.59 -16.22
CA GLU A 176 -16.48 -5.94 -15.52
C GLU A 176 -16.95 -7.38 -15.75
N LYS A 177 -16.54 -7.99 -16.87
CA LYS A 177 -16.86 -9.38 -17.23
C LYS A 177 -15.73 -10.35 -16.93
N MET A 178 -14.63 -9.86 -16.34
CA MET A 178 -13.52 -10.74 -15.98
C MET A 178 -13.86 -11.54 -14.72
N ASP A 179 -13.48 -12.80 -14.72
CA ASP A 179 -13.54 -13.65 -13.53
C ASP A 179 -12.66 -13.08 -12.41
N GLY A 180 -13.05 -13.34 -11.18
CA GLY A 180 -12.34 -12.92 -9.98
C GLY A 180 -13.28 -12.28 -8.95
N LEU A 181 -12.81 -12.27 -7.71
CA LEU A 181 -13.56 -11.75 -6.58
C LEU A 181 -13.68 -10.22 -6.65
N ARG A 182 -14.70 -9.71 -6.03
CA ARG A 182 -14.95 -8.29 -5.71
C ARG A 182 -15.03 -8.17 -4.19
N TRP A 183 -15.15 -6.96 -3.66
CA TRP A 183 -15.27 -6.76 -2.21
C TRP A 183 -16.34 -7.67 -1.58
N SER A 184 -17.49 -7.84 -2.24
CA SER A 184 -18.58 -8.68 -1.76
C SER A 184 -18.24 -10.18 -1.63
N GLY A 185 -17.23 -10.65 -2.33
CA GLY A 185 -16.76 -12.04 -2.27
C GLY A 185 -15.49 -12.23 -1.44
N LEU A 186 -14.94 -11.17 -0.86
CA LEU A 186 -13.65 -11.18 -0.19
C LEU A 186 -13.84 -11.01 1.32
N ALA A 187 -13.66 -12.08 2.09
CA ALA A 187 -13.66 -12.02 3.55
C ALA A 187 -12.22 -11.89 4.05
N LEU A 188 -11.81 -10.68 4.42
CA LEU A 188 -10.51 -10.39 5.01
C LEU A 188 -10.70 -10.09 6.50
N GLY A 189 -10.42 -11.08 7.33
CA GLY A 189 -10.23 -10.85 8.77
C GLY A 189 -8.92 -10.08 9.02
N GLY A 190 -8.77 -9.51 10.22
CA GLY A 190 -7.48 -8.93 10.64
C GLY A 190 -6.40 -10.00 10.59
N GLY A 191 -5.44 -9.85 9.67
CA GLY A 191 -4.37 -10.79 9.49
C GLY A 191 -3.57 -10.51 8.22
N ARG A 192 -2.54 -11.31 8.00
CA ARG A 192 -1.69 -11.18 6.83
C ARG A 192 -2.28 -11.95 5.64
N VAL A 193 -2.39 -11.25 4.50
CA VAL A 193 -2.75 -11.85 3.22
C VAL A 193 -1.57 -11.69 2.26
N PRO A 194 -1.05 -12.77 1.65
CA PRO A 194 -0.03 -12.68 0.62
C PRO A 194 -0.57 -11.98 -0.64
N ALA A 195 0.23 -11.09 -1.25
CA ALA A 195 -0.18 -10.42 -2.49
C ALA A 195 -0.46 -11.42 -3.62
N VAL A 196 0.30 -12.52 -3.69
CA VAL A 196 0.09 -13.60 -4.67
C VAL A 196 -1.31 -14.19 -4.57
N ALA A 197 -1.85 -14.37 -3.35
CA ALA A 197 -3.21 -14.87 -3.15
C ALA A 197 -4.26 -13.86 -3.64
N LEU A 198 -4.03 -12.57 -3.42
CA LEU A 198 -4.89 -11.52 -3.97
C LEU A 198 -4.86 -11.51 -5.51
N HIS A 199 -3.68 -11.61 -6.13
CA HIS A 199 -3.57 -11.67 -7.60
C HIS A 199 -4.27 -12.88 -8.19
N ALA A 200 -4.21 -14.04 -7.53
CA ALA A 200 -4.89 -15.25 -7.97
C ALA A 200 -6.42 -15.16 -7.84
N ALA A 201 -6.90 -14.38 -6.87
CA ALA A 201 -8.32 -14.26 -6.56
C ALA A 201 -9.02 -13.09 -7.29
N LEU A 202 -8.30 -12.03 -7.67
CA LEU A 202 -8.85 -10.79 -8.19
C LEU A 202 -8.69 -10.67 -9.72
N PRO A 203 -9.55 -9.89 -10.40
CA PRO A 203 -9.39 -9.60 -11.81
C PRO A 203 -8.03 -8.96 -12.13
N THR A 204 -7.38 -9.46 -13.16
CA THR A 204 -6.07 -8.99 -13.62
C THR A 204 -6.17 -8.57 -15.08
N PRO A 205 -6.66 -7.34 -15.37
CA PRO A 205 -6.80 -6.86 -16.74
C PRO A 205 -5.44 -6.69 -17.42
N ARG A 206 -5.36 -7.09 -18.69
CA ARG A 206 -4.12 -6.99 -19.47
C ARG A 206 -3.82 -5.55 -19.86
N VAL A 207 -2.77 -5.00 -19.31
CA VAL A 207 -2.18 -3.73 -19.71
C VAL A 207 -1.01 -4.01 -20.67
N GLY A 208 -0.81 -3.19 -21.67
CA GLY A 208 0.38 -3.33 -22.54
C GLY A 208 1.65 -3.08 -21.72
N GLY A 209 2.64 -3.98 -21.78
CA GLY A 209 3.87 -3.89 -21.01
C GLY A 209 4.22 -5.21 -20.32
N ARG A 210 5.27 -5.18 -19.47
CA ARG A 210 5.72 -6.33 -18.69
C ARG A 210 5.19 -6.34 -17.26
N GLY A 211 4.52 -5.25 -16.84
CA GLY A 211 3.94 -5.14 -15.50
C GLY A 211 2.57 -5.79 -15.39
N GLY A 212 2.07 -5.91 -14.16
CA GLY A 212 0.75 -6.43 -13.83
C GLY A 212 -0.18 -5.34 -13.30
N LEU A 213 -1.48 -5.51 -13.53
CA LEU A 213 -2.52 -4.69 -12.91
C LEU A 213 -3.57 -5.62 -12.31
N THR A 214 -3.80 -5.50 -11.02
CA THR A 214 -4.86 -6.21 -10.29
C THR A 214 -5.88 -5.18 -9.82
N VAL A 215 -7.17 -5.48 -9.92
CA VAL A 215 -8.23 -4.56 -9.50
C VAL A 215 -9.15 -5.20 -8.46
N LEU A 216 -9.36 -4.48 -7.37
CA LEU A 216 -10.35 -4.82 -6.35
C LEU A 216 -11.43 -3.74 -6.35
N SER A 217 -12.58 -4.07 -6.90
CA SER A 217 -13.73 -3.17 -7.08
C SER A 217 -14.96 -3.68 -6.36
N TYR A 218 -15.97 -2.83 -6.25
CA TYR A 218 -17.29 -3.26 -5.78
C TYR A 218 -17.99 -4.07 -6.86
N GLY A 219 -18.65 -5.14 -6.44
CA GLY A 219 -19.55 -5.90 -7.30
C GLY A 219 -20.81 -5.11 -7.65
N ARG A 220 -21.37 -5.37 -8.83
CA ARG A 220 -22.69 -4.84 -9.20
C ARG A 220 -23.76 -5.87 -8.85
N PRO A 221 -24.96 -5.41 -8.42
CA PRO A 221 -26.09 -6.33 -8.29
C PRO A 221 -26.37 -6.95 -9.67
N GLU A 222 -26.39 -8.28 -9.73
CA GLU A 222 -26.80 -9.00 -10.93
C GLU A 222 -28.23 -8.61 -11.30
N HIS A 223 -28.46 -8.16 -12.53
CA HIS A 223 -29.78 -7.87 -13.05
C HIS A 223 -30.63 -9.15 -13.00
N GLY A 224 -31.62 -9.23 -12.11
CA GLY A 224 -32.53 -10.36 -11.99
C GLY A 224 -32.80 -10.89 -10.58
N ARG A 225 -31.97 -10.52 -9.60
CA ARG A 225 -32.30 -10.78 -8.19
C ARG A 225 -32.97 -9.54 -7.61
N SER A 226 -34.26 -9.66 -7.29
CA SER A 226 -34.99 -8.58 -6.64
C SER A 226 -34.40 -8.27 -5.27
N ASP A 227 -34.25 -6.97 -4.95
CA ASP A 227 -33.76 -6.47 -3.66
C ASP A 227 -34.53 -6.97 -2.42
N CYS A 228 -35.69 -7.58 -2.62
CA CYS A 228 -36.49 -8.12 -1.55
C CYS A 228 -36.00 -9.46 -0.97
N ASP A 229 -35.08 -10.17 -1.64
CA ASP A 229 -34.52 -11.45 -1.16
C ASP A 229 -33.16 -11.30 -0.43
N ARG A 230 -32.63 -10.09 -0.35
CA ARG A 230 -31.40 -9.83 0.41
C ARG A 230 -31.77 -9.52 1.86
N SER A 231 -31.40 -10.41 2.76
CA SER A 231 -31.42 -10.13 4.20
C SER A 231 -30.51 -8.93 4.50
N ASP A 232 -30.79 -8.14 5.54
CA ASP A 232 -29.95 -7.02 5.97
C ASP A 232 -28.47 -7.43 6.21
N ARG A 233 -28.20 -8.72 6.44
CA ARG A 233 -26.85 -9.29 6.56
C ARG A 233 -26.06 -9.32 5.24
N ASP A 234 -26.73 -9.45 4.09
CA ASP A 234 -26.07 -9.42 2.77
C ASP A 234 -25.73 -8.00 2.32
N ARG A 235 -26.37 -6.99 2.90
CA ARG A 235 -26.02 -5.56 2.70
C ARG A 235 -24.81 -5.14 3.52
N ASP A 236 -24.64 -5.74 4.69
CA ASP A 236 -23.55 -5.43 5.64
C ASP A 236 -22.20 -6.04 5.20
N GLY A 237 -22.21 -7.14 4.45
CA GLY A 237 -20.98 -7.79 3.93
C GLY A 237 -20.45 -7.22 2.61
N SER A 238 -21.11 -6.23 1.99
CA SER A 238 -20.70 -5.68 0.68
C SER A 238 -19.72 -4.48 0.77
N VAL A 239 -19.64 -3.82 1.91
CA VAL A 239 -18.72 -2.71 2.15
C VAL A 239 -17.56 -3.22 3.01
N PRO A 240 -16.32 -3.14 2.53
CA PRO A 240 -15.16 -3.55 3.33
C PRO A 240 -15.07 -2.64 4.56
N ASP A 241 -14.61 -3.19 5.67
CA ASP A 241 -14.20 -2.41 6.82
C ASP A 241 -12.79 -1.81 6.60
N GLY A 242 -12.37 -0.93 7.49
CA GLY A 242 -11.04 -0.33 7.40
C GLY A 242 -9.91 -1.36 7.57
N VAL A 243 -10.17 -2.48 8.26
CA VAL A 243 -9.19 -3.56 8.45
C VAL A 243 -8.90 -4.25 7.13
N ALA A 244 -9.93 -4.55 6.34
CA ALA A 244 -9.78 -5.16 5.03
C ALA A 244 -8.95 -4.29 4.07
N VAL A 245 -9.21 -2.97 4.04
CA VAL A 245 -8.45 -2.03 3.21
C VAL A 245 -6.98 -1.95 3.66
N ARG A 246 -6.73 -1.83 4.98
CA ARG A 246 -5.35 -1.84 5.50
C ARG A 246 -4.63 -3.15 5.18
N THR A 247 -5.32 -4.29 5.24
CA THR A 247 -4.77 -5.60 4.90
C THR A 247 -4.34 -5.66 3.44
N VAL A 248 -5.16 -5.17 2.52
CA VAL A 248 -4.87 -5.12 1.07
C VAL A 248 -3.71 -4.15 0.78
N CYS A 249 -3.75 -2.94 1.34
CA CYS A 249 -2.66 -1.96 1.19
C CYS A 249 -1.34 -2.52 1.73
N GLY A 250 -1.37 -3.18 2.89
CA GLY A 250 -0.22 -3.84 3.48
C GLY A 250 0.33 -4.97 2.63
N ALA A 251 -0.53 -5.78 2.01
CA ALA A 251 -0.10 -6.86 1.12
C ALA A 251 0.65 -6.32 -0.12
N GLY A 252 0.10 -5.32 -0.80
CA GLY A 252 0.76 -4.71 -1.95
C GLY A 252 2.07 -4.01 -1.57
N ARG A 253 2.10 -3.30 -0.44
CA ARG A 253 3.33 -2.66 0.07
C ARG A 253 4.45 -3.67 0.33
N ARG A 254 4.12 -4.81 0.97
CA ARG A 254 5.10 -5.89 1.23
C ARG A 254 5.61 -6.54 -0.06
N ALA A 255 4.77 -6.63 -1.07
CA ALA A 255 5.15 -7.18 -2.37
C ALA A 255 5.93 -6.19 -3.27
N GLY A 256 6.20 -4.97 -2.80
CA GLY A 256 6.89 -3.95 -3.59
C GLY A 256 6.01 -3.32 -4.68
N GLU A 257 4.69 -3.43 -4.56
CA GLU A 257 3.75 -2.94 -5.54
C GLU A 257 3.32 -1.49 -5.28
N THR A 258 2.82 -0.85 -6.31
CA THR A 258 2.13 0.42 -6.15
C THR A 258 0.64 0.16 -5.96
N VAL A 259 0.14 0.40 -4.74
CA VAL A 259 -1.29 0.35 -4.45
C VAL A 259 -1.90 1.73 -4.71
N VAL A 260 -2.92 1.79 -5.56
CA VAL A 260 -3.64 3.03 -5.89
C VAL A 260 -5.06 2.90 -5.37
N CYS A 261 -5.41 3.70 -4.37
CA CYS A 261 -6.73 3.73 -3.75
C CYS A 261 -7.56 4.87 -4.34
N ASP A 262 -8.71 4.54 -4.91
CA ASP A 262 -9.74 5.53 -5.28
C ASP A 262 -10.59 5.84 -4.06
N VAL A 263 -10.43 7.05 -3.51
CA VAL A 263 -11.02 7.45 -2.22
C VAL A 263 -12.21 8.37 -2.47
N PRO A 264 -13.38 8.10 -1.87
CA PRO A 264 -14.53 8.97 -1.99
C PRO A 264 -14.25 10.34 -1.37
N ARG A 265 -14.87 11.38 -1.93
CA ARG A 265 -14.74 12.76 -1.45
C ARG A 265 -15.10 12.93 0.04
N TYR A 266 -16.01 12.14 0.52
CA TYR A 266 -16.35 12.00 1.94
C TYR A 266 -15.89 10.63 2.41
N PRO A 267 -14.66 10.53 2.93
CA PRO A 267 -14.12 9.25 3.35
C PRO A 267 -15.02 8.62 4.43
N CYS A 268 -15.55 7.46 4.11
CA CYS A 268 -16.08 6.49 5.06
C CYS A 268 -14.93 5.64 5.61
N GLU A 269 -15.22 4.63 6.39
CA GLU A 269 -14.20 3.80 7.02
C GLU A 269 -13.15 3.23 6.03
N PRO A 270 -13.52 2.65 4.86
CA PRO A 270 -12.55 2.24 3.84
C PRO A 270 -11.66 3.37 3.33
N GLY A 271 -12.25 4.53 3.03
CA GLY A 271 -11.51 5.69 2.54
C GLY A 271 -10.56 6.28 3.59
N THR A 272 -10.96 6.26 4.86
CA THR A 272 -10.11 6.66 5.99
C THR A 272 -8.90 5.74 6.10
N ALA A 273 -9.12 4.42 6.09
CA ALA A 273 -8.05 3.44 6.15
C ALA A 273 -7.07 3.55 4.97
N ALA A 274 -7.57 3.87 3.77
CA ALA A 274 -6.73 4.14 2.61
C ALA A 274 -5.86 5.39 2.78
N LEU A 275 -6.42 6.50 3.33
CA LEU A 275 -5.68 7.74 3.60
C LEU A 275 -4.61 7.54 4.69
N GLU A 276 -4.93 6.81 5.76
CA GLU A 276 -3.99 6.46 6.83
C GLU A 276 -2.84 5.57 6.34
N SER A 277 -3.10 4.74 5.33
CA SER A 277 -2.10 3.85 4.72
C SER A 277 -1.26 4.53 3.65
N ALA A 278 -1.67 5.72 3.15
CA ALA A 278 -1.08 6.34 1.98
C ALA A 278 0.24 7.06 2.27
N ASP A 279 1.21 6.91 1.37
CA ASP A 279 2.46 7.69 1.36
C ASP A 279 2.23 9.07 0.72
N LEU A 280 1.27 9.16 -0.20
CA LEU A 280 0.89 10.36 -0.90
C LEU A 280 -0.62 10.35 -1.16
N ALA A 281 -1.27 11.49 -0.97
CA ALA A 281 -2.64 11.74 -1.42
C ALA A 281 -2.65 12.77 -2.55
N VAL A 282 -3.45 12.55 -3.58
CA VAL A 282 -3.60 13.45 -4.73
C VAL A 282 -5.04 13.90 -4.86
N LEU A 283 -5.25 15.21 -4.78
CA LEU A 283 -6.55 15.83 -4.93
C LEU A 283 -6.74 16.34 -6.37
N ILE A 284 -7.76 15.82 -7.04
CA ILE A 284 -8.11 16.24 -8.41
C ILE A 284 -9.13 17.36 -8.34
N VAL A 285 -8.77 18.53 -8.86
CA VAL A 285 -9.66 19.72 -8.87
C VAL A 285 -9.83 20.25 -10.29
N PRO A 286 -11.06 20.29 -10.82
CA PRO A 286 -11.35 21.02 -12.05
C PRO A 286 -11.01 22.50 -11.91
N ALA A 287 -10.52 23.13 -12.96
CA ALA A 287 -10.15 24.55 -12.99
C ALA A 287 -11.39 25.48 -13.04
N GLU A 288 -12.21 25.40 -11.99
CA GLU A 288 -13.46 26.11 -11.82
C GLU A 288 -13.54 26.68 -10.38
N VAL A 289 -14.07 27.88 -10.21
CA VAL A 289 -14.22 28.55 -8.90
C VAL A 289 -15.02 27.66 -7.92
N ARG A 290 -16.14 27.10 -8.39
CA ARG A 290 -16.98 26.23 -7.55
C ARG A 290 -16.26 24.95 -7.14
N ALA A 291 -15.41 24.38 -8.00
CA ALA A 291 -14.63 23.21 -7.68
C ALA A 291 -13.55 23.52 -6.63
N CYS A 292 -12.91 24.68 -6.75
CA CYS A 292 -11.95 25.18 -5.77
C CYS A 292 -12.61 25.38 -4.39
N ALA A 293 -13.76 26.05 -4.34
CA ALA A 293 -14.52 26.25 -3.10
C ALA A 293 -14.94 24.92 -2.45
N ALA A 294 -15.43 23.94 -3.24
CA ALA A 294 -15.78 22.63 -2.72
C ALA A 294 -14.55 21.85 -2.20
N ALA A 295 -13.41 22.00 -2.87
CA ALA A 295 -12.16 21.33 -2.50
C ALA A 295 -11.63 21.79 -1.12
N THR A 296 -11.91 23.02 -0.68
CA THR A 296 -11.48 23.54 0.63
C THR A 296 -11.95 22.64 1.77
N ALA A 297 -13.20 22.18 1.73
CA ALA A 297 -13.74 21.28 2.76
C ALA A 297 -13.06 19.90 2.72
N VAL A 298 -12.73 19.41 1.53
CA VAL A 298 -12.01 18.14 1.36
C VAL A 298 -10.58 18.25 1.92
N VAL A 299 -9.87 19.32 1.58
CA VAL A 299 -8.51 19.61 2.08
C VAL A 299 -8.48 19.65 3.60
N ALA A 300 -9.42 20.41 4.21
CA ALA A 300 -9.52 20.50 5.66
C ALA A 300 -9.69 19.13 6.31
N ARG A 301 -10.49 18.25 5.73
CA ARG A 301 -10.72 16.90 6.24
C ARG A 301 -9.49 16.00 6.05
N VAL A 302 -8.87 16.00 4.87
CA VAL A 302 -7.73 15.11 4.56
C VAL A 302 -6.50 15.47 5.38
N ARG A 303 -6.29 16.73 5.72
CA ARG A 303 -5.18 17.18 6.59
C ARG A 303 -5.16 16.51 7.96
N HIS A 304 -6.31 16.04 8.48
CA HIS A 304 -6.38 15.34 9.78
C HIS A 304 -5.69 13.97 9.77
N TYR A 305 -5.50 13.38 8.59
CA TYR A 305 -4.82 12.06 8.48
C TYR A 305 -3.29 12.17 8.37
N GLY A 306 -2.73 13.38 8.34
CA GLY A 306 -1.28 13.59 8.31
C GLY A 306 -0.59 13.16 7.01
N VAL A 307 -1.35 12.72 6.00
CA VAL A 307 -0.81 12.31 4.70
C VAL A 307 -0.35 13.53 3.89
N SER A 308 0.76 13.37 3.16
CA SER A 308 1.23 14.39 2.21
C SER A 308 0.19 14.57 1.10
N LEU A 309 -0.44 15.75 1.03
CA LEU A 309 -1.51 16.05 0.07
C LEU A 309 -1.00 16.98 -1.02
N GLN A 310 -1.13 16.56 -2.28
CA GLN A 310 -0.76 17.36 -3.45
C GLN A 310 -1.92 17.53 -4.42
N LEU A 311 -1.84 18.59 -5.25
CA LEU A 311 -2.89 19.02 -6.13
C LEU A 311 -2.63 18.64 -7.58
N VAL A 312 -3.62 18.07 -8.26
CA VAL A 312 -3.69 17.97 -9.72
C VAL A 312 -4.88 18.80 -10.22
N VAL A 313 -4.60 19.81 -11.03
CA VAL A 313 -5.64 20.65 -11.63
C VAL A 313 -6.01 20.14 -13.01
N ARG A 314 -7.31 19.96 -13.24
CA ARG A 314 -7.85 19.51 -14.53
C ARG A 314 -8.60 20.65 -15.25
N GLY A 315 -8.13 21.00 -16.45
CA GLY A 315 -8.86 21.87 -17.36
C GLY A 315 -10.13 21.24 -17.96
N PRO A 316 -10.90 22.01 -18.71
CA PRO A 316 -10.65 23.40 -19.09
C PRO A 316 -10.85 24.38 -17.94
N ALA A 317 -10.38 25.62 -18.13
CA ALA A 317 -10.60 26.74 -17.21
C ALA A 317 -11.53 27.78 -17.85
N PRO A 318 -12.85 27.54 -17.88
CA PRO A 318 -13.78 28.41 -18.62
C PRO A 318 -13.82 29.83 -18.06
N GLY A 319 -13.56 30.03 -16.77
CA GLY A 319 -13.48 31.31 -16.10
C GLY A 319 -12.07 31.91 -15.99
N GLY A 320 -11.07 31.31 -16.65
CA GLY A 320 -9.70 31.81 -16.70
C GLY A 320 -8.88 31.59 -15.41
N ILE A 321 -9.43 30.91 -14.38
CA ILE A 321 -8.68 30.59 -13.15
C ILE A 321 -7.49 29.70 -13.48
N THR A 322 -6.30 30.08 -13.00
CA THR A 322 -5.09 29.33 -13.29
C THR A 322 -4.85 28.21 -12.26
N PRO A 323 -4.09 27.15 -12.63
CA PRO A 323 -3.67 26.12 -11.67
C PRO A 323 -2.93 26.69 -10.46
N THR A 324 -2.15 27.74 -10.65
CA THR A 324 -1.41 28.42 -9.57
C THR A 324 -2.35 29.16 -8.62
N ASP A 325 -3.45 29.75 -9.12
CA ASP A 325 -4.44 30.41 -8.27
C ASP A 325 -5.16 29.39 -7.38
N ILE A 326 -5.50 28.22 -7.94
CA ILE A 326 -6.12 27.12 -7.18
C ILE A 326 -5.15 26.57 -6.13
N SER A 327 -3.88 26.36 -6.50
CA SER A 327 -2.82 25.91 -5.58
C SER A 327 -2.69 26.87 -4.39
N ARG A 328 -2.65 28.18 -4.65
CA ARG A 328 -2.57 29.21 -3.63
C ARG A 328 -3.84 29.25 -2.75
N ALA A 329 -5.02 29.16 -3.37
CA ALA A 329 -6.29 29.22 -2.66
C ALA A 329 -6.52 28.02 -1.73
N LEU A 330 -6.01 26.83 -2.10
CA LEU A 330 -6.10 25.61 -1.31
C LEU A 330 -4.89 25.40 -0.39
N ASP A 331 -3.86 26.22 -0.54
CA ASP A 331 -2.58 26.06 0.16
C ASP A 331 -2.04 24.62 -0.01
N LEU A 332 -1.96 24.17 -1.28
CA LEU A 332 -1.46 22.85 -1.67
C LEU A 332 -0.39 22.94 -2.75
N PRO A 333 0.67 22.14 -2.68
CA PRO A 333 1.65 22.01 -3.75
C PRO A 333 0.98 21.54 -5.05
N LEU A 334 1.23 22.28 -6.16
CA LEU A 334 0.77 21.90 -7.49
C LEU A 334 1.66 20.82 -8.08
N LEU A 335 1.18 19.57 -8.11
CA LEU A 335 1.89 18.45 -8.70
C LEU A 335 1.82 18.47 -10.23
N ALA A 336 0.62 18.66 -10.78
CA ALA A 336 0.40 18.71 -12.22
C ALA A 336 -0.81 19.54 -12.59
N ALA A 337 -0.77 20.09 -13.82
CA ALA A 337 -1.94 20.65 -14.50
C ALA A 337 -2.15 19.85 -15.79
N MET A 338 -3.34 19.34 -16.01
CA MET A 338 -3.68 18.58 -17.20
C MET A 338 -4.79 19.23 -18.01
N ARG A 339 -4.59 19.27 -19.32
CA ARG A 339 -5.65 19.66 -20.26
C ARG A 339 -6.72 18.56 -20.34
N PRO A 340 -7.95 18.88 -20.78
CA PRO A 340 -8.93 17.84 -21.07
C PRO A 340 -8.36 16.79 -22.03
N GLN A 341 -8.62 15.51 -21.75
CA GLN A 341 -8.28 14.42 -22.68
C GLN A 341 -9.37 14.32 -23.75
N PRO A 342 -9.07 14.60 -25.03
CA PRO A 342 -10.07 14.51 -26.09
C PRO A 342 -10.63 13.09 -26.22
N GLY A 343 -11.94 12.97 -26.39
CA GLY A 343 -12.63 11.70 -26.61
C GLY A 343 -12.63 10.74 -25.41
N LEU A 344 -12.21 11.17 -24.23
CA LEU A 344 -12.07 10.30 -23.06
C LEU A 344 -13.39 9.63 -22.65
N ALA A 345 -14.49 10.40 -22.59
CA ALA A 345 -15.79 9.85 -22.22
C ALA A 345 -16.23 8.73 -23.17
N GLY A 346 -16.22 8.97 -24.48
CA GLY A 346 -16.56 7.93 -25.44
C GLY A 346 -15.55 6.76 -25.50
N ALA A 347 -14.32 6.96 -25.07
CA ALA A 347 -13.35 5.86 -24.94
C ALA A 347 -13.71 4.97 -23.74
N LEU A 348 -14.05 5.57 -22.59
CA LEU A 348 -14.51 4.86 -21.40
C LEU A 348 -15.79 4.09 -21.66
N ASP A 349 -16.77 4.69 -22.36
CA ASP A 349 -18.03 4.01 -22.74
C ASP A 349 -17.82 2.77 -23.62
N ARG A 350 -16.69 2.69 -24.31
CA ARG A 350 -16.27 1.52 -25.10
C ARG A 350 -15.33 0.56 -24.35
N GLY A 351 -15.15 0.76 -23.05
CA GLY A 351 -14.27 -0.06 -22.22
C GLY A 351 -12.77 0.15 -22.48
N ALA A 352 -12.39 1.29 -23.06
CA ALA A 352 -10.97 1.60 -23.27
C ALA A 352 -10.34 2.09 -21.96
N MET A 353 -9.22 1.48 -21.58
CA MET A 353 -8.49 1.84 -20.35
C MET A 353 -7.98 3.28 -20.39
N PRO A 354 -8.27 4.11 -19.36
CA PRO A 354 -7.73 5.46 -19.26
C PRO A 354 -6.21 5.44 -19.05
N GLY A 355 -5.52 6.42 -19.61
CA GLY A 355 -4.07 6.55 -19.46
C GLY A 355 -3.21 5.71 -20.38
N ARG A 356 -3.77 4.74 -21.12
CA ARG A 356 -3.05 3.86 -22.05
C ARG A 356 -2.49 4.57 -23.29
N SER A 357 -3.03 5.72 -23.63
CA SER A 357 -2.57 6.52 -24.78
C SER A 357 -1.63 7.64 -24.34
N ARG A 358 -0.80 8.13 -25.25
CA ARG A 358 -0.07 9.38 -25.03
C ARG A 358 -1.07 10.53 -24.96
N GLY A 359 -1.04 11.30 -23.86
CA GLY A 359 -1.97 12.42 -23.69
C GLY A 359 -1.84 13.09 -22.33
N PRO A 360 -2.64 14.15 -22.08
CA PRO A 360 -2.58 14.90 -20.84
C PRO A 360 -2.78 14.06 -19.59
N LEU A 361 -3.72 13.11 -19.63
CA LEU A 361 -4.00 12.20 -18.52
C LEU A 361 -2.81 11.29 -18.19
N ALA A 362 -2.26 10.61 -19.19
CA ALA A 362 -1.10 9.74 -19.02
C ALA A 362 0.15 10.52 -18.57
N THR A 363 0.34 11.74 -19.07
CA THR A 363 1.45 12.60 -18.65
C THR A 363 1.34 12.99 -17.19
N ALA A 364 0.16 13.40 -16.75
CA ALA A 364 -0.09 13.74 -15.34
C ALA A 364 0.06 12.51 -14.43
N ALA A 365 -0.46 11.34 -14.84
CA ALA A 365 -0.30 10.09 -14.10
C ALA A 365 1.17 9.72 -13.88
N ARG A 366 2.01 9.77 -14.94
CA ARG A 366 3.45 9.50 -14.82
C ARG A 366 4.17 10.50 -13.90
N ARG A 367 3.74 11.77 -13.89
CA ARG A 367 4.32 12.76 -13.00
C ARG A 367 4.04 12.44 -11.52
N VAL A 368 2.85 11.92 -11.21
CA VAL A 368 2.54 11.42 -9.85
C VAL A 368 3.50 10.32 -9.44
N LEU A 369 3.80 9.37 -10.35
CA LEU A 369 4.72 8.27 -10.04
C LEU A 369 6.13 8.75 -9.71
N VAL A 370 6.64 9.75 -10.45
CA VAL A 370 7.95 10.32 -10.15
C VAL A 370 8.00 10.89 -8.73
N ILE A 371 6.98 11.65 -8.34
CA ILE A 371 6.92 12.24 -6.99
C ILE A 371 6.75 11.15 -5.91
N LEU A 372 5.94 10.14 -6.18
CA LEU A 372 5.74 9.01 -5.26
C LEU A 372 7.03 8.22 -5.04
N ASP A 373 7.84 8.06 -6.09
CA ASP A 373 9.14 7.40 -6.02
C ASP A 373 10.21 8.27 -5.32
N ASP A 374 10.21 9.60 -5.52
CA ASP A 374 11.15 10.55 -4.90
C ASP A 374 10.91 10.77 -3.41
N SER A 375 9.66 10.66 -2.95
CA SER A 375 9.31 10.79 -1.52
C SER A 375 10.04 9.75 -0.64
N ASN A 376 10.46 8.64 -1.21
CA ASN A 376 11.24 7.61 -0.50
C ASN A 376 12.73 7.94 -0.37
N ARG A 377 13.31 8.59 -1.36
CA ARG A 377 14.75 8.94 -1.33
C ARG A 377 15.05 9.96 -0.24
N SER A 378 14.06 10.83 0.04
CA SER A 378 14.18 11.86 1.09
C SER A 378 14.07 11.29 2.50
N LEU A 379 13.25 10.26 2.71
CA LEU A 379 13.11 9.58 4.01
C LEU A 379 14.29 8.64 4.30
N GLY A 380 14.81 7.96 3.29
CA GLY A 380 15.98 7.08 3.44
C GLY A 380 17.33 7.83 3.57
N ALA A 381 17.39 9.12 3.22
CA ALA A 381 18.58 9.98 3.39
C ALA A 381 18.58 10.73 4.73
N ALA A 382 17.46 10.73 5.46
CA ALA A 382 17.30 11.40 6.76
C ALA A 382 17.32 10.41 7.95
N ALA A 383 17.43 9.10 7.69
CA ALA A 383 17.61 8.01 8.65
C ALA A 383 19.04 7.47 8.58
#